data_7c9eca0f22a5fe2e5c67f68f5d7a43c6
#
_entry.id   7c9eca0f22a5fe2e5c67f68f5d7a43c6
#
_cell.length_a   1.000
_cell.length_b   1.000
_cell.length_c   1.000
_cell.angle_alpha   90.00
_cell.angle_beta   90.00
_cell.angle_gamma   90.00
#
_symmetry.space_group_name_H-M   'P 1'
#
loop_
_entity.id
_entity.type
_entity.pdbx_description
1 polymer ?
#
loop_
_entity_poly.entity_id
_entity_poly.type
_entity_poly.pdbx_seq_one_letter_code
_entity_poly.pdbx_strand_id
1 'polypeptide(L)'
;MVEQQMACSVLIGFESCGKSALFRGLTGKDTGEESNFRGSTLIARKGLIDQHNQIIDLPGIKGQDDSITTREALLAINEADTIILVVRSTHTAIELPLLLDEVKPKNKHIIVVLTFFDKITKNRHQLHQYYEDWLGVPVVSVDAREINQVERTQLLDAIREAAPIRAKAAFMVAPNFPIIEPQKTIFEHLRWGKIIALIVTLLLFSMPVYIAYLFSSWLQPTVDSLIIDKIKLLLDPLRPWIQLFTVGDYGIITLGIYSFLWAFPVVFLLGLSIALAEESGVKDRITDSLDGWMRKIGLNGRDLIPYLSGFGCNVVAVFQTRACSSCTRKSCISLITFGSACSYQIGASLSIFSSAGHPWLFVPYLLLLMIVGAWHTRIWNRKSTMELPITYETKTFLQVPRYEAVLWRVKSVVKQFLLQAMPIFLVICVAASLLQLVGVMEWLSQVATPVLQLFQIPAGAASSIIFSILRKDGLLILNQTEGEFLQSLSPGQIFTIVYLASTLTACLVTLWTVRKELGWQFSLSLTGKQVITSLISTGLITLFINL
;
A
#
# COMPACT_ATOMS: atom_id res chain seq x y z
N MET A 1 7.52 -8.68 44.32
CA MET A 1 6.67 -7.66 43.68
C MET A 1 5.83 -8.41 42.63
N VAL A 2 4.53 -8.52 42.85
CA VAL A 2 3.62 -9.11 41.87
C VAL A 2 3.56 -8.11 40.72
N GLU A 3 4.03 -8.48 39.53
CA GLU A 3 3.76 -7.71 38.32
C GLU A 3 2.23 -7.61 38.20
N GLN A 4 1.67 -6.45 38.45
CA GLN A 4 0.28 -6.17 38.17
C GLN A 4 0.12 -6.29 36.66
N GLN A 5 -0.49 -7.37 36.19
CA GLN A 5 -0.86 -7.57 34.79
C GLN A 5 -1.73 -6.38 34.36
N MET A 6 -1.25 -5.60 33.41
CA MET A 6 -2.05 -4.52 32.80
C MET A 6 -3.25 -5.13 32.09
N ALA A 7 -4.45 -4.65 32.41
CA ALA A 7 -5.67 -5.08 31.72
C ALA A 7 -5.60 -4.67 30.24
N CYS A 8 -5.85 -5.63 29.38
CA CYS A 8 -5.73 -5.47 27.92
C CYS A 8 -7.11 -5.36 27.27
N SER A 9 -7.43 -4.20 26.71
CA SER A 9 -8.65 -3.96 25.95
C SER A 9 -8.36 -3.93 24.45
N VAL A 10 -9.21 -4.54 23.63
CA VAL A 10 -9.03 -4.64 22.19
C VAL A 10 -10.18 -3.96 21.45
N LEU A 11 -9.86 -3.03 20.52
CA LEU A 11 -10.84 -2.41 19.63
C LEU A 11 -11.11 -3.29 18.42
N ILE A 12 -12.37 -3.65 18.22
CA ILE A 12 -12.83 -4.49 17.13
C ILE A 12 -14.01 -3.84 16.42
N GLY A 13 -14.04 -3.91 15.12
CA GLY A 13 -15.14 -3.39 14.30
C GLY A 13 -14.78 -3.46 12.82
N PHE A 14 -15.74 -3.17 11.96
CA PHE A 14 -15.52 -3.15 10.52
C PHE A 14 -14.57 -2.03 10.08
N GLU A 15 -14.11 -2.09 8.82
CA GLU A 15 -13.33 -0.99 8.24
C GLU A 15 -14.13 0.32 8.28
N SER A 16 -13.43 1.43 8.45
CA SER A 16 -14.01 2.79 8.48
C SER A 16 -15.11 3.04 9.55
N CYS A 17 -15.22 2.21 10.59
CA CYS A 17 -16.17 2.42 11.69
C CYS A 17 -15.68 3.41 12.77
N GLY A 18 -14.51 4.01 12.62
CA GLY A 18 -13.99 5.03 13.55
C GLY A 18 -13.06 4.50 14.66
N LYS A 19 -12.58 3.24 14.62
CA LYS A 19 -11.65 2.64 15.60
C LYS A 19 -10.41 3.49 15.87
N SER A 20 -9.69 3.86 14.83
CA SER A 20 -8.43 4.62 14.99
C SER A 20 -8.68 6.04 15.50
N ALA A 21 -9.84 6.62 15.24
CA ALA A 21 -10.24 7.90 15.84
C ALA A 21 -10.54 7.73 17.34
N LEU A 22 -11.27 6.68 17.70
CA LEU A 22 -11.56 6.31 19.09
C LEU A 22 -10.26 6.02 19.87
N PHE A 23 -9.33 5.27 19.26
CA PHE A 23 -8.03 4.98 19.85
C PHE A 23 -7.25 6.27 20.18
N ARG A 24 -7.19 7.22 19.24
CA ARG A 24 -6.57 8.53 19.47
C ARG A 24 -7.22 9.30 20.61
N GLY A 25 -8.54 9.34 20.63
CA GLY A 25 -9.31 10.04 21.68
C GLY A 25 -9.08 9.46 23.07
N LEU A 26 -8.91 8.13 23.20
CA LEU A 26 -8.65 7.46 24.48
C LEU A 26 -7.21 7.59 24.93
N THR A 27 -6.24 7.43 24.03
CA THR A 27 -4.82 7.39 24.40
C THR A 27 -4.17 8.77 24.44
N GLY A 28 -4.80 9.81 23.87
CA GLY A 28 -4.21 11.15 23.70
C GLY A 28 -2.99 11.16 22.77
N LYS A 29 -2.68 10.04 22.12
CA LYS A 29 -1.53 9.88 21.21
C LYS A 29 -2.07 9.67 19.78
N ASP A 30 -1.61 10.47 18.85
CA ASP A 30 -1.94 10.30 17.42
C ASP A 30 -1.41 8.97 16.85
N THR A 31 -0.42 8.38 17.52
CA THR A 31 0.24 7.16 17.10
C THR A 31 0.56 6.32 18.32
N GLY A 32 -0.19 5.23 18.51
CA GLY A 32 0.28 4.16 19.38
C GLY A 32 1.59 3.57 18.84
N GLU A 33 2.37 2.91 19.66
CA GLU A 33 3.51 2.12 19.20
C GLU A 33 2.99 1.08 18.20
N GLU A 34 3.46 1.15 16.95
CA GLU A 34 3.24 0.10 15.99
C GLU A 34 4.05 -1.11 16.42
N SER A 35 3.39 -2.14 16.92
CA SER A 35 4.05 -3.38 17.29
C SER A 35 3.49 -4.54 16.46
N ASN A 36 4.39 -5.41 16.01
CA ASN A 36 3.99 -6.72 15.49
C ASN A 36 3.45 -7.53 16.66
N PHE A 37 2.19 -7.90 16.59
CA PHE A 37 1.56 -8.72 17.62
C PHE A 37 2.17 -10.13 17.57
N ARG A 38 2.96 -10.53 18.60
CA ARG A 38 3.58 -11.85 18.83
C ARG A 38 3.86 -12.69 17.57
N GLY A 39 4.73 -12.20 16.69
CA GLY A 39 5.14 -12.95 15.50
C GLY A 39 4.15 -12.90 14.32
N SER A 40 2.98 -12.27 14.49
CA SER A 40 2.13 -11.89 13.38
C SER A 40 2.66 -10.59 12.79
N THR A 41 2.55 -10.45 11.49
CA THR A 41 2.93 -9.23 10.78
C THR A 41 1.76 -8.22 10.75
N LEU A 42 0.84 -8.36 11.70
CA LEU A 42 -0.27 -7.44 11.91
C LEU A 42 0.28 -6.17 12.55
N ILE A 43 0.07 -5.03 11.92
CA ILE A 43 0.37 -3.74 12.54
C ILE A 43 -0.81 -3.40 13.47
N ALA A 44 -0.73 -3.90 14.70
CA ALA A 44 -1.62 -3.49 15.78
C ALA A 44 -1.02 -2.27 16.49
N ARG A 45 -1.84 -1.27 16.75
CA ARG A 45 -1.41 -0.08 17.50
C ARG A 45 -1.71 -0.30 18.98
N LYS A 46 -0.68 -0.16 19.81
CA LYS A 46 -0.81 -0.25 21.26
C LYS A 46 -0.74 1.15 21.87
N GLY A 47 -1.61 1.42 22.81
CA GLY A 47 -1.60 2.66 23.57
C GLY A 47 -1.99 2.41 25.03
N LEU A 48 -1.59 3.29 25.93
CA LEU A 48 -2.03 3.29 27.32
C LEU A 48 -3.21 4.24 27.44
N ILE A 49 -4.29 3.77 28.03
CA ILE A 49 -5.44 4.60 28.43
C ILE A 49 -5.12 5.31 29.75
N ASP A 50 -4.59 4.54 30.71
CA ASP A 50 -4.10 4.96 32.01
C ASP A 50 -2.92 4.07 32.45
N GLN A 51 -2.49 4.20 33.71
CA GLN A 51 -1.33 3.43 34.25
C GLN A 51 -1.56 1.91 34.31
N HIS A 52 -2.82 1.44 34.27
CA HIS A 52 -3.19 0.03 34.45
C HIS A 52 -3.88 -0.58 33.25
N ASN A 53 -4.32 0.23 32.27
CA ASN A 53 -5.14 -0.20 31.14
C ASN A 53 -4.43 0.08 29.81
N GLN A 54 -4.18 -0.99 29.05
CA GLN A 54 -3.67 -0.94 27.69
C GLN A 54 -4.80 -1.16 26.69
N ILE A 55 -4.78 -0.40 25.60
CA ILE A 55 -5.71 -0.57 24.49
C ILE A 55 -4.94 -0.94 23.22
N ILE A 56 -5.52 -1.84 22.43
CA ILE A 56 -4.98 -2.31 21.17
C ILE A 56 -5.98 -2.02 20.06
N ASP A 57 -5.57 -1.23 19.06
CA ASP A 57 -6.35 -1.01 17.83
C ASP A 57 -5.99 -2.09 16.81
N LEU A 58 -6.96 -2.94 16.46
CA LEU A 58 -6.81 -3.99 15.46
C LEU A 58 -7.29 -3.51 14.09
N PRO A 59 -6.74 -4.06 13.00
CA PRO A 59 -7.29 -3.87 11.66
C PRO A 59 -8.78 -4.17 11.60
N GLY A 60 -9.50 -3.46 10.74
CA GLY A 60 -10.93 -3.68 10.57
C GLY A 60 -11.26 -5.10 10.10
N ILE A 61 -12.22 -5.72 10.75
CA ILE A 61 -12.79 -6.98 10.27
C ILE A 61 -13.58 -6.70 8.99
N LYS A 62 -13.52 -7.61 8.05
CA LYS A 62 -14.35 -7.62 6.85
C LYS A 62 -15.37 -8.73 7.01
N GLY A 63 -16.66 -8.40 6.99
CA GLY A 63 -17.72 -9.40 7.14
C GLY A 63 -17.60 -10.52 6.09
N GLN A 64 -17.71 -11.78 6.52
CA GLN A 64 -17.61 -13.00 5.71
C GLN A 64 -16.29 -13.10 4.88
N ASP A 65 -15.23 -12.47 5.35
CA ASP A 65 -13.92 -12.50 4.69
C ASP A 65 -12.94 -13.39 5.47
N ASP A 66 -12.28 -14.28 4.76
CA ASP A 66 -11.24 -15.19 5.26
C ASP A 66 -9.82 -14.59 5.17
N SER A 67 -9.72 -13.25 5.10
CA SER A 67 -8.43 -12.56 5.03
C SER A 67 -7.55 -12.87 6.25
N ILE A 68 -6.23 -12.84 6.04
CA ILE A 68 -5.26 -13.09 7.11
C ILE A 68 -5.44 -12.07 8.24
N THR A 69 -5.68 -10.81 7.88
CA THR A 69 -5.89 -9.73 8.87
C THR A 69 -7.12 -9.99 9.75
N THR A 70 -8.22 -10.48 9.19
CA THR A 70 -9.41 -10.87 9.94
C THR A 70 -9.12 -12.04 10.87
N ARG A 71 -8.43 -13.09 10.40
CA ARG A 71 -8.05 -14.24 11.25
C ARG A 71 -7.15 -13.84 12.41
N GLU A 72 -6.14 -13.02 12.16
CA GLU A 72 -5.22 -12.56 13.19
C GLU A 72 -5.90 -11.62 14.18
N ALA A 73 -6.85 -10.78 13.73
CA ALA A 73 -7.68 -9.97 14.62
C ALA A 73 -8.53 -10.86 15.54
N LEU A 74 -9.14 -11.92 15.00
CA LEU A 74 -9.91 -12.88 15.79
C LEU A 74 -9.04 -13.66 16.78
N LEU A 75 -7.79 -13.98 16.44
CA LEU A 75 -6.85 -14.63 17.38
C LEU A 75 -6.48 -13.69 18.54
N ALA A 76 -6.27 -12.39 18.26
CA ALA A 76 -5.96 -11.39 19.27
C ALA A 76 -7.08 -11.22 20.31
N ILE A 77 -8.35 -11.48 19.94
CA ILE A 77 -9.49 -11.47 20.85
C ILE A 77 -9.32 -12.48 21.99
N ASN A 78 -8.73 -13.64 21.72
CA ASN A 78 -8.55 -14.68 22.73
C ASN A 78 -7.62 -14.25 23.86
N GLU A 79 -6.69 -13.32 23.60
CA GLU A 79 -5.73 -12.82 24.56
C GLU A 79 -6.21 -11.55 25.30
N ALA A 80 -7.30 -10.92 24.84
CA ALA A 80 -7.85 -9.72 25.45
C ALA A 80 -8.71 -10.02 26.70
N ASP A 81 -8.63 -9.14 27.69
CA ASP A 81 -9.50 -9.18 28.87
C ASP A 81 -10.86 -8.56 28.53
N THR A 82 -10.85 -7.44 27.82
CA THR A 82 -12.06 -6.70 27.42
C THR A 82 -12.08 -6.46 25.91
N ILE A 83 -13.24 -6.69 25.30
CA ILE A 83 -13.50 -6.45 23.89
C ILE A 83 -14.36 -5.20 23.75
N ILE A 84 -13.86 -4.22 23.00
CA ILE A 84 -14.57 -3.00 22.65
C ILE A 84 -15.09 -3.14 21.22
N LEU A 85 -16.38 -3.44 21.07
CA LEU A 85 -17.03 -3.54 19.76
C LEU A 85 -17.37 -2.14 19.24
N VAL A 86 -16.70 -1.72 18.20
CA VAL A 86 -16.89 -0.39 17.58
C VAL A 86 -17.78 -0.53 16.35
N VAL A 87 -18.96 0.10 16.41
CA VAL A 87 -20.02 -0.02 15.40
C VAL A 87 -20.52 1.37 15.03
N ARG A 88 -20.84 1.57 13.76
CA ARG A 88 -21.44 2.84 13.31
C ARG A 88 -22.91 2.91 13.74
N SER A 89 -23.29 3.98 14.42
CA SER A 89 -24.69 4.24 14.81
C SER A 89 -25.66 4.18 13.64
N THR A 90 -25.19 4.59 12.46
CA THR A 90 -25.97 4.59 11.21
C THR A 90 -26.22 3.20 10.63
N HIS A 91 -25.45 2.19 11.02
CA HIS A 91 -25.50 0.84 10.46
C HIS A 91 -25.55 -0.24 11.54
N THR A 92 -25.85 0.13 12.79
CA THR A 92 -25.82 -0.77 13.95
C THR A 92 -26.66 -2.03 13.73
N ALA A 93 -27.84 -1.90 13.13
CA ALA A 93 -28.76 -3.02 12.87
C ALA A 93 -28.14 -4.11 11.96
N ILE A 94 -27.18 -3.75 11.12
CA ILE A 94 -26.51 -4.69 10.19
C ILE A 94 -25.15 -5.10 10.75
N GLU A 95 -24.35 -4.11 11.20
CA GLU A 95 -22.96 -4.34 11.59
C GLU A 95 -22.82 -5.11 12.89
N LEU A 96 -23.64 -4.79 13.90
CA LEU A 96 -23.52 -5.40 15.22
C LEU A 96 -23.80 -6.90 15.21
N PRO A 97 -24.87 -7.40 14.57
CA PRO A 97 -25.11 -8.84 14.47
C PRO A 97 -24.01 -9.59 13.70
N LEU A 98 -23.56 -9.02 12.58
CA LEU A 98 -22.49 -9.61 11.80
C LEU A 98 -21.17 -9.67 12.59
N LEU A 99 -20.87 -8.61 13.35
CA LEU A 99 -19.68 -8.55 14.18
C LEU A 99 -19.74 -9.57 15.34
N LEU A 100 -20.91 -9.74 15.95
CA LEU A 100 -21.13 -10.73 17.01
C LEU A 100 -21.01 -12.17 16.49
N ASP A 101 -21.47 -12.44 15.27
CA ASP A 101 -21.35 -13.77 14.64
C ASP A 101 -19.88 -14.09 14.30
N GLU A 102 -19.11 -13.12 13.83
CA GLU A 102 -17.68 -13.28 13.53
C GLU A 102 -16.82 -13.42 14.78
N VAL A 103 -17.03 -12.55 15.78
CA VAL A 103 -16.23 -12.49 17.00
C VAL A 103 -16.54 -13.67 17.93
N LYS A 104 -17.78 -14.17 17.95
CA LYS A 104 -18.26 -15.26 18.83
C LYS A 104 -17.73 -15.14 20.26
N PRO A 105 -18.00 -14.06 20.96
CA PRO A 105 -17.32 -13.69 22.20
C PRO A 105 -17.85 -14.51 23.38
N LYS A 106 -17.44 -15.78 23.48
CA LYS A 106 -17.82 -16.64 24.59
C LYS A 106 -17.06 -16.23 25.86
N ASN A 107 -17.80 -15.84 26.90
CA ASN A 107 -17.29 -15.54 28.25
C ASN A 107 -16.24 -14.38 28.31
N LYS A 108 -16.25 -13.48 27.38
CA LYS A 108 -15.39 -12.27 27.40
C LYS A 108 -16.18 -11.05 27.89
N HIS A 109 -15.52 -10.15 28.55
CA HIS A 109 -16.06 -8.85 28.91
C HIS A 109 -16.18 -7.96 27.69
N ILE A 110 -17.35 -7.36 27.47
CA ILE A 110 -17.66 -6.64 26.25
C ILE A 110 -18.28 -5.30 26.58
N ILE A 111 -17.94 -4.31 25.79
CA ILE A 111 -18.67 -3.05 25.66
C ILE A 111 -18.94 -2.77 24.18
N VAL A 112 -19.99 -2.04 23.90
CA VAL A 112 -20.32 -1.57 22.55
C VAL A 112 -20.13 -0.07 22.48
N VAL A 113 -19.36 0.39 21.51
CA VAL A 113 -19.15 1.81 21.25
C VAL A 113 -19.79 2.18 19.92
N LEU A 114 -20.80 3.05 19.99
CA LEU A 114 -21.53 3.57 18.84
C LEU A 114 -20.85 4.85 18.36
N THR A 115 -20.17 4.78 17.22
CA THR A 115 -19.55 5.92 16.56
C THR A 115 -20.52 6.59 15.58
N PHE A 116 -20.15 7.74 14.99
CA PHE A 116 -21.02 8.52 14.09
C PHE A 116 -22.37 8.87 14.73
N PHE A 117 -22.38 9.07 16.03
CA PHE A 117 -23.61 9.36 16.77
C PHE A 117 -24.18 10.73 16.43
N ASP A 118 -23.34 11.64 15.95
CA ASP A 118 -23.70 12.94 15.38
C ASP A 118 -24.64 12.81 14.15
N LYS A 119 -24.63 11.68 13.45
CA LYS A 119 -25.43 11.40 12.26
C LYS A 119 -26.84 10.85 12.56
N ILE A 120 -27.19 10.63 13.83
CA ILE A 120 -28.54 10.26 14.27
C ILE A 120 -29.30 11.55 14.58
N THR A 121 -30.45 11.77 13.92
CA THR A 121 -31.19 13.02 14.04
C THR A 121 -32.22 13.02 15.18
N LYS A 122 -32.85 11.88 15.44
CA LYS A 122 -33.94 11.76 16.47
C LYS A 122 -33.75 10.48 17.26
N ASN A 123 -34.35 10.47 18.48
CA ASN A 123 -34.45 9.30 19.36
C ASN A 123 -33.07 8.70 19.76
N ARG A 124 -32.07 9.53 19.95
CA ARG A 124 -30.69 9.11 20.31
C ARG A 124 -30.64 8.26 21.57
N HIS A 125 -31.39 8.63 22.63
CA HIS A 125 -31.48 7.87 23.89
C HIS A 125 -32.13 6.49 23.70
N GLN A 126 -33.11 6.40 22.81
CA GLN A 126 -33.80 5.12 22.55
C GLN A 126 -32.86 4.13 21.82
N LEU A 127 -31.99 4.60 20.94
CA LEU A 127 -30.98 3.77 20.27
C LEU A 127 -30.04 3.12 21.30
N HIS A 128 -29.50 3.95 22.19
CA HIS A 128 -28.57 3.52 23.23
C HIS A 128 -29.24 2.46 24.16
N GLN A 129 -30.39 2.83 24.75
CA GLN A 129 -31.10 1.97 25.66
C GLN A 129 -31.56 0.65 25.02
N TYR A 130 -32.01 0.69 23.75
CA TYR A 130 -32.41 -0.51 23.01
C TYR A 130 -31.26 -1.54 22.91
N TYR A 131 -30.04 -1.13 22.54
CA TYR A 131 -28.91 -2.05 22.40
C TYR A 131 -28.36 -2.49 23.76
N GLU A 132 -28.41 -1.64 24.78
CA GLU A 132 -28.03 -1.99 26.14
C GLU A 132 -28.96 -3.05 26.72
N ASP A 133 -30.28 -2.86 26.59
CA ASP A 133 -31.29 -3.81 27.03
C ASP A 133 -31.22 -5.15 26.26
N TRP A 134 -30.91 -5.08 24.99
CA TRP A 134 -30.80 -6.29 24.13
C TRP A 134 -29.58 -7.13 24.46
N LEU A 135 -28.40 -6.51 24.61
CA LEU A 135 -27.14 -7.21 24.82
C LEU A 135 -26.82 -7.47 26.28
N GLY A 136 -27.36 -6.66 27.20
CA GLY A 136 -27.04 -6.71 28.62
C GLY A 136 -25.61 -6.32 28.95
N VAL A 137 -25.00 -5.48 28.10
CA VAL A 137 -23.64 -4.94 28.26
C VAL A 137 -23.65 -3.42 28.09
N PRO A 138 -22.67 -2.69 28.68
CA PRO A 138 -22.59 -1.24 28.51
C PRO A 138 -22.51 -0.83 27.06
N VAL A 139 -23.33 0.16 26.67
CA VAL A 139 -23.32 0.78 25.34
C VAL A 139 -22.96 2.25 25.49
N VAL A 140 -21.95 2.73 24.83
CA VAL A 140 -21.53 4.12 24.87
C VAL A 140 -21.57 4.73 23.47
N SER A 141 -22.15 5.90 23.37
CA SER A 141 -22.26 6.63 22.10
C SER A 141 -21.28 7.81 22.11
N VAL A 142 -20.45 7.90 21.08
CA VAL A 142 -19.41 8.93 21.00
C VAL A 142 -19.30 9.54 19.60
N ASP A 143 -18.89 10.81 19.55
CA ASP A 143 -18.24 11.32 18.36
C ASP A 143 -16.74 10.98 18.41
N ALA A 144 -16.37 9.90 17.71
CA ALA A 144 -14.99 9.38 17.76
C ALA A 144 -13.94 10.40 17.29
N ARG A 145 -14.32 11.50 16.65
CA ARG A 145 -13.42 12.55 16.18
C ARG A 145 -13.10 13.60 17.22
N GLU A 146 -14.06 13.93 18.06
CA GLU A 146 -13.99 15.01 19.05
C GLU A 146 -14.50 14.48 20.39
N ILE A 147 -13.82 13.45 20.92
CA ILE A 147 -14.18 12.88 22.22
C ILE A 147 -13.93 13.95 23.29
N ASN A 148 -15.00 14.42 23.89
CA ASN A 148 -14.93 15.35 25.00
C ASN A 148 -14.59 14.63 26.31
N GLN A 149 -14.29 15.39 27.38
CA GLN A 149 -13.90 14.79 28.65
C GLN A 149 -15.03 13.94 29.28
N VAL A 150 -16.29 14.32 29.06
CA VAL A 150 -17.45 13.58 29.60
C VAL A 150 -17.57 12.23 28.89
N GLU A 151 -17.51 12.21 27.56
CA GLU A 151 -17.54 10.97 26.76
C GLU A 151 -16.36 10.07 27.09
N ARG A 152 -15.16 10.66 27.31
CA ARG A 152 -13.99 9.90 27.72
C ARG A 152 -14.20 9.22 29.08
N THR A 153 -14.77 9.93 30.06
CA THR A 153 -15.06 9.35 31.39
C THR A 153 -16.09 8.24 31.26
N GLN A 154 -17.16 8.45 30.51
CA GLN A 154 -18.18 7.43 30.25
C GLN A 154 -17.61 6.16 29.61
N LEU A 155 -16.67 6.32 28.65
CA LEU A 155 -15.98 5.20 28.04
C LEU A 155 -15.12 4.42 29.04
N LEU A 156 -14.40 5.13 29.90
CA LEU A 156 -13.56 4.50 30.93
C LEU A 156 -14.40 3.74 31.96
N ASP A 157 -15.51 4.32 32.39
CA ASP A 157 -16.44 3.68 33.32
C ASP A 157 -17.09 2.45 32.65
N ALA A 158 -17.53 2.55 31.39
CA ALA A 158 -18.04 1.41 30.64
C ALA A 158 -17.02 0.27 30.48
N ILE A 159 -15.71 0.58 30.30
CA ILE A 159 -14.66 -0.44 30.25
C ILE A 159 -14.53 -1.16 31.59
N ARG A 160 -14.69 -0.46 32.71
CA ARG A 160 -14.66 -1.05 34.05
C ARG A 160 -15.91 -1.90 34.36
N GLU A 161 -17.06 -1.50 33.81
CA GLU A 161 -18.34 -2.18 33.94
C GLU A 161 -18.58 -3.25 32.87
N ALA A 162 -17.58 -3.52 32.01
CA ALA A 162 -17.69 -4.49 30.95
C ALA A 162 -18.17 -5.86 31.46
N ALA A 163 -19.11 -6.46 30.76
CA ALA A 163 -19.77 -7.69 31.17
C ALA A 163 -19.87 -8.69 30.01
N PRO A 164 -20.04 -9.99 30.30
CA PRO A 164 -20.34 -10.97 29.25
C PRO A 164 -21.73 -10.70 28.65
N ILE A 165 -21.85 -10.88 27.34
CA ILE A 165 -23.14 -10.71 26.66
C ILE A 165 -24.18 -11.66 27.23
N ARG A 166 -25.31 -11.10 27.64
CA ARG A 166 -26.50 -11.82 28.06
C ARG A 166 -27.56 -11.80 26.95
N ALA A 167 -27.19 -12.03 25.72
CA ALA A 167 -28.07 -11.91 24.56
C ALA A 167 -29.37 -12.70 24.79
N LYS A 168 -30.48 -12.01 24.86
CA LYS A 168 -31.81 -12.62 24.74
C LYS A 168 -31.95 -13.16 23.31
N ALA A 169 -32.23 -14.42 23.16
CA ALA A 169 -32.12 -15.25 21.96
C ALA A 169 -32.99 -14.86 20.75
N ALA A 170 -33.72 -13.76 20.78
CA ALA A 170 -34.52 -13.31 19.65
C ALA A 170 -33.93 -11.99 19.10
N PHE A 171 -33.49 -12.01 17.86
CA PHE A 171 -33.18 -10.83 17.08
C PHE A 171 -34.44 -9.96 17.00
N MET A 172 -34.57 -9.00 17.90
CA MET A 172 -35.66 -8.02 17.78
C MET A 172 -35.31 -7.14 16.55
N VAL A 173 -36.28 -6.94 15.69
CA VAL A 173 -36.14 -6.01 14.57
C VAL A 173 -35.77 -4.65 15.16
N ALA A 174 -34.53 -4.22 14.92
CA ALA A 174 -34.04 -2.94 15.42
C ALA A 174 -34.96 -1.82 14.91
N PRO A 175 -35.40 -0.89 15.78
CA PRO A 175 -36.16 0.26 15.34
C PRO A 175 -35.43 1.01 14.25
N ASN A 176 -36.17 1.47 13.25
CA ASN A 176 -35.59 2.27 12.16
C ASN A 176 -35.35 3.70 12.68
N PHE A 177 -34.11 4.03 12.94
CA PHE A 177 -33.74 5.37 13.39
C PHE A 177 -33.46 6.26 12.18
N PRO A 178 -33.98 7.50 12.15
CA PRO A 178 -33.72 8.42 11.08
C PRO A 178 -32.24 8.85 11.11
N ILE A 179 -31.53 8.49 10.06
CA ILE A 179 -30.09 8.76 9.86
C ILE A 179 -29.87 9.85 8.81
N ILE A 180 -28.79 10.59 8.94
CA ILE A 180 -28.29 11.45 7.86
C ILE A 180 -27.57 10.54 6.87
N GLU A 181 -28.14 10.40 5.68
CA GLU A 181 -27.47 9.64 4.62
C GLU A 181 -26.24 10.41 4.09
N PRO A 182 -25.15 9.72 3.75
CA PRO A 182 -24.02 10.33 3.09
C PRO A 182 -24.44 10.99 1.79
N GLN A 183 -23.98 12.23 1.57
CA GLN A 183 -24.29 12.96 0.34
C GLN A 183 -23.86 12.17 -0.90
N LYS A 184 -24.74 12.13 -1.91
CA LYS A 184 -24.40 11.56 -3.22
C LYS A 184 -23.27 12.37 -3.85
N THR A 185 -22.25 11.67 -4.30
CA THR A 185 -21.08 12.27 -4.93
C THR A 185 -21.13 12.09 -6.45
N ILE A 186 -20.27 12.81 -7.15
CA ILE A 186 -20.10 12.68 -8.61
C ILE A 186 -19.68 11.24 -9.00
N PHE A 187 -19.00 10.52 -8.09
CA PHE A 187 -18.55 9.15 -8.30
C PHE A 187 -19.71 8.13 -8.40
N GLU A 188 -20.89 8.48 -7.86
CA GLU A 188 -22.09 7.62 -7.90
C GLU A 188 -22.96 7.88 -9.14
N HIS A 189 -22.52 8.77 -10.04
CA HIS A 189 -23.27 9.04 -11.26
C HIS A 189 -23.28 7.82 -12.19
N LEU A 190 -24.46 7.36 -12.58
CA LEU A 190 -24.69 6.08 -13.29
C LEU A 190 -23.82 5.89 -14.55
N ARG A 191 -23.62 6.95 -15.33
CA ARG A 191 -22.86 6.90 -16.60
C ARG A 191 -21.42 7.37 -16.44
N TRP A 192 -21.18 8.45 -15.68
CA TRP A 192 -19.89 9.13 -15.63
C TRP A 192 -19.07 8.82 -14.37
N GLY A 193 -19.69 8.24 -13.32
CA GLY A 193 -19.03 7.99 -12.04
C GLY A 193 -17.73 7.20 -12.17
N LYS A 194 -17.74 6.11 -12.93
CA LYS A 194 -16.56 5.26 -13.16
C LYS A 194 -15.44 5.98 -13.90
N ILE A 195 -15.79 6.78 -14.90
CA ILE A 195 -14.82 7.55 -15.69
C ILE A 195 -14.21 8.65 -14.83
N ILE A 196 -15.03 9.37 -14.06
CA ILE A 196 -14.57 10.38 -13.12
C ILE A 196 -13.68 9.79 -12.06
N ALA A 197 -14.07 8.64 -11.48
CA ALA A 197 -13.25 7.92 -10.51
C ALA A 197 -11.88 7.53 -11.09
N LEU A 198 -11.83 7.05 -12.33
CA LEU A 198 -10.58 6.74 -13.02
C LEU A 198 -9.73 8.00 -13.24
N ILE A 199 -10.33 9.08 -13.74
CA ILE A 199 -9.62 10.35 -13.97
C ILE A 199 -9.06 10.89 -12.65
N VAL A 200 -9.87 10.92 -11.57
CA VAL A 200 -9.40 11.39 -10.26
C VAL A 200 -8.29 10.49 -9.73
N THR A 201 -8.40 9.17 -9.90
CA THR A 201 -7.32 8.24 -9.54
C THR A 201 -6.04 8.56 -10.32
N LEU A 202 -6.13 8.73 -11.63
CA LEU A 202 -4.97 9.08 -12.45
C LEU A 202 -4.36 10.43 -12.00
N LEU A 203 -5.18 11.44 -11.71
CA LEU A 203 -4.70 12.73 -11.22
C LEU A 203 -4.02 12.63 -9.85
N LEU A 204 -4.58 11.86 -8.91
CA LEU A 204 -4.00 11.62 -7.59
C LEU A 204 -2.60 10.99 -7.65
N PHE A 205 -2.29 10.28 -8.75
CA PHE A 205 -0.97 9.66 -8.95
C PHE A 205 -0.08 10.47 -9.90
N SER A 206 -0.60 10.92 -11.05
CA SER A 206 0.22 11.59 -12.07
C SER A 206 0.70 12.97 -11.64
N MET A 207 -0.14 13.74 -10.91
CA MET A 207 0.23 15.09 -10.47
C MET A 207 1.41 15.08 -9.47
N PRO A 208 1.41 14.27 -8.40
CA PRO A 208 2.56 14.12 -7.52
C PRO A 208 3.83 13.67 -8.24
N VAL A 209 3.70 12.71 -9.17
CA VAL A 209 4.83 12.21 -9.96
C VAL A 209 5.39 13.30 -10.88
N TYR A 210 4.53 14.08 -11.52
CA TYR A 210 4.94 15.18 -12.38
C TYR A 210 5.66 16.30 -11.60
N ILE A 211 5.15 16.66 -10.42
CA ILE A 211 5.81 17.63 -9.53
C ILE A 211 7.18 17.08 -9.08
N ALA A 212 7.24 15.81 -8.69
CA ALA A 212 8.50 15.16 -8.32
C ALA A 212 9.51 15.20 -9.49
N TYR A 213 9.05 14.93 -10.72
CA TYR A 213 9.85 15.02 -11.92
C TYR A 213 10.43 16.42 -12.12
N LEU A 214 9.59 17.46 -12.08
CA LEU A 214 10.06 18.84 -12.24
C LEU A 214 11.10 19.22 -11.18
N PHE A 215 10.88 18.82 -9.93
CA PHE A 215 11.81 19.07 -8.84
C PHE A 215 13.14 18.33 -9.06
N SER A 216 13.10 17.04 -9.37
CA SER A 216 14.29 16.22 -9.52
C SER A 216 15.11 16.63 -10.77
N SER A 217 14.45 16.92 -11.90
CA SER A 217 15.12 17.39 -13.12
C SER A 217 15.75 18.76 -12.96
N TRP A 218 15.14 19.66 -12.19
CA TRP A 218 15.71 20.97 -11.86
C TRP A 218 16.92 20.84 -10.92
N LEU A 219 16.86 19.92 -9.96
CA LEU A 219 17.90 19.77 -8.94
C LEU A 219 19.11 18.94 -9.44
N GLN A 220 18.91 18.01 -10.38
CA GLN A 220 19.94 17.09 -10.85
C GLN A 220 21.22 17.78 -11.31
N PRO A 221 21.24 18.79 -12.22
CA PRO A 221 22.49 19.43 -12.68
C PRO A 221 23.29 20.05 -11.54
N THR A 222 22.60 20.58 -10.53
CA THR A 222 23.24 21.15 -9.33
C THR A 222 23.87 20.04 -8.47
N VAL A 223 23.20 18.92 -8.30
CA VAL A 223 23.72 17.76 -7.57
C VAL A 223 24.92 17.16 -8.30
N ASP A 224 24.86 17.06 -9.63
CA ASP A 224 25.95 16.54 -10.44
C ASP A 224 27.21 17.41 -10.27
N SER A 225 27.14 18.71 -10.52
CA SER A 225 28.28 19.61 -10.46
C SER A 225 28.81 19.86 -9.04
N LEU A 226 27.95 19.96 -8.01
CA LEU A 226 28.37 20.31 -6.66
C LEU A 226 28.75 19.08 -5.81
N ILE A 227 28.19 17.93 -6.10
CA ILE A 227 28.34 16.74 -5.25
C ILE A 227 29.03 15.61 -6.02
N ILE A 228 28.44 15.12 -7.11
CA ILE A 228 28.92 13.91 -7.80
C ILE A 228 30.32 14.13 -8.39
N ASP A 229 30.52 15.22 -9.14
CA ASP A 229 31.80 15.49 -9.81
C ASP A 229 32.91 15.74 -8.79
N LYS A 230 32.60 16.45 -7.69
CA LYS A 230 33.58 16.66 -6.63
C LYS A 230 33.95 15.37 -5.89
N ILE A 231 32.96 14.49 -5.66
CA ILE A 231 33.22 13.19 -5.02
C ILE A 231 34.06 12.30 -5.95
N LYS A 232 33.72 12.26 -7.25
CA LYS A 232 34.52 11.53 -8.25
C LYS A 232 35.97 12.02 -8.26
N LEU A 233 36.18 13.34 -8.32
CA LEU A 233 37.52 13.94 -8.29
C LEU A 233 38.28 13.63 -6.98
N LEU A 234 37.59 13.65 -5.82
CA LEU A 234 38.19 13.34 -4.52
C LEU A 234 38.61 11.87 -4.42
N LEU A 235 37.84 10.97 -5.05
CA LEU A 235 38.06 9.53 -5.00
C LEU A 235 38.96 9.01 -6.13
N ASP A 236 39.28 9.85 -7.12
CA ASP A 236 40.13 9.50 -8.28
C ASP A 236 41.53 8.96 -7.87
N PRO A 237 42.23 9.52 -6.86
CA PRO A 237 43.52 9.00 -6.43
C PRO A 237 43.45 7.69 -5.62
N LEU A 238 42.28 7.18 -5.33
CA LEU A 238 42.11 5.96 -4.51
C LEU A 238 42.26 4.69 -5.39
N ARG A 239 42.45 3.55 -4.71
CA ARG A 239 42.59 2.24 -5.37
C ARG A 239 41.34 1.91 -6.20
N PRO A 240 41.50 1.28 -7.39
CA PRO A 240 40.40 1.00 -8.32
C PRO A 240 39.19 0.27 -7.70
N TRP A 241 39.46 -0.63 -6.77
CA TRP A 241 38.36 -1.35 -6.09
C TRP A 241 37.53 -0.42 -5.18
N ILE A 242 38.15 0.60 -4.55
CA ILE A 242 37.42 1.60 -3.75
C ILE A 242 36.53 2.44 -4.67
N GLN A 243 37.06 2.87 -5.82
CA GLN A 243 36.30 3.64 -6.82
C GLN A 243 35.10 2.81 -7.32
N LEU A 244 35.28 1.51 -7.58
CA LEU A 244 34.23 0.61 -8.02
C LEU A 244 33.06 0.56 -7.01
N PHE A 245 33.34 0.43 -5.72
CA PHE A 245 32.32 0.37 -4.68
C PHE A 245 31.66 1.72 -4.36
N THR A 246 32.36 2.81 -4.59
CA THR A 246 31.87 4.15 -4.19
C THR A 246 31.23 4.91 -5.33
N VAL A 247 31.91 5.04 -6.47
CA VAL A 247 31.50 5.86 -7.61
C VAL A 247 31.43 5.11 -8.94
N GLY A 248 31.70 3.80 -8.95
CA GLY A 248 31.53 2.94 -10.12
C GLY A 248 30.07 2.79 -10.56
N ASP A 249 29.83 1.97 -11.58
CA ASP A 249 28.50 1.75 -12.16
C ASP A 249 27.44 1.33 -11.14
N TYR A 250 27.83 0.53 -10.16
CA TYR A 250 26.98 0.10 -9.02
C TYR A 250 27.37 0.82 -7.73
N GLY A 251 28.10 1.93 -7.82
CA GLY A 251 28.67 2.66 -6.69
C GLY A 251 27.61 3.10 -5.68
N ILE A 252 27.88 2.89 -4.40
CA ILE A 252 26.95 3.22 -3.31
C ILE A 252 26.62 4.70 -3.29
N ILE A 253 27.63 5.56 -3.54
CA ILE A 253 27.47 7.01 -3.44
C ILE A 253 26.70 7.53 -4.66
N THR A 254 27.14 7.20 -5.87
CA THR A 254 26.50 7.69 -7.10
C THR A 254 25.07 7.21 -7.23
N LEU A 255 24.85 5.89 -7.19
CA LEU A 255 23.49 5.34 -7.25
C LEU A 255 22.66 5.73 -6.03
N GLY A 256 23.26 5.83 -4.84
CA GLY A 256 22.57 6.26 -3.63
C GLY A 256 22.01 7.67 -3.76
N ILE A 257 22.80 8.61 -4.24
CA ILE A 257 22.41 10.01 -4.46
C ILE A 257 21.33 10.09 -5.54
N TYR A 258 21.53 9.46 -6.70
CA TYR A 258 20.53 9.46 -7.78
C TYR A 258 19.22 8.79 -7.37
N SER A 259 19.30 7.65 -6.69
CA SER A 259 18.11 6.97 -6.20
C SER A 259 17.34 7.83 -5.18
N PHE A 260 18.05 8.54 -4.30
CA PHE A 260 17.44 9.48 -3.37
C PHE A 260 16.83 10.67 -4.10
N LEU A 261 17.56 11.30 -5.02
CA LEU A 261 17.12 12.46 -5.79
C LEU A 261 15.83 12.20 -6.57
N TRP A 262 15.70 11.03 -7.19
CA TRP A 262 14.56 10.70 -8.04
C TRP A 262 13.43 9.96 -7.30
N ALA A 263 13.74 9.09 -6.34
CA ALA A 263 12.71 8.30 -5.66
C ALA A 263 12.10 9.00 -4.44
N PHE A 264 12.87 9.77 -3.68
CA PHE A 264 12.36 10.40 -2.46
C PHE A 264 11.24 11.41 -2.71
N PRO A 265 11.33 12.36 -3.68
CA PRO A 265 10.23 13.27 -3.98
C PRO A 265 8.96 12.53 -4.41
N VAL A 266 9.09 11.46 -5.19
CA VAL A 266 7.95 10.61 -5.60
C VAL A 266 7.31 9.95 -4.38
N VAL A 267 8.11 9.34 -3.49
CA VAL A 267 7.61 8.71 -2.26
C VAL A 267 6.87 9.71 -1.38
N PHE A 268 7.45 10.89 -1.19
CA PHE A 268 6.90 11.92 -0.34
C PHE A 268 5.56 12.46 -0.90
N LEU A 269 5.54 12.86 -2.16
CA LEU A 269 4.36 13.47 -2.78
C LEU A 269 3.24 12.45 -3.03
N LEU A 270 3.56 11.21 -3.43
CA LEU A 270 2.56 10.14 -3.52
C LEU A 270 2.02 9.77 -2.13
N GLY A 271 2.89 9.67 -1.13
CA GLY A 271 2.48 9.41 0.25
C GLY A 271 1.51 10.48 0.76
N LEU A 272 1.78 11.75 0.46
CA LEU A 272 0.89 12.88 0.79
C LEU A 272 -0.45 12.77 0.06
N SER A 273 -0.44 12.51 -1.25
CA SER A 273 -1.65 12.38 -2.06
C SER A 273 -2.54 11.24 -1.57
N ILE A 274 -1.97 10.07 -1.31
CA ILE A 274 -2.69 8.91 -0.79
C ILE A 274 -3.24 9.21 0.61
N ALA A 275 -2.45 9.83 1.49
CA ALA A 275 -2.90 10.21 2.83
C ALA A 275 -4.11 11.15 2.80
N LEU A 276 -4.09 12.16 1.91
CA LEU A 276 -5.21 13.08 1.70
C LEU A 276 -6.45 12.37 1.18
N ALA A 277 -6.30 11.48 0.19
CA ALA A 277 -7.41 10.71 -0.36
C ALA A 277 -8.03 9.75 0.67
N GLU A 278 -7.23 9.17 1.56
CA GLU A 278 -7.70 8.30 2.64
C GLU A 278 -8.44 9.08 3.73
N GLU A 279 -7.83 10.16 4.23
CA GLU A 279 -8.44 10.95 5.32
C GLU A 279 -9.70 11.69 4.87
N SER A 280 -9.81 12.05 3.59
CA SER A 280 -11.03 12.68 3.04
C SER A 280 -12.17 11.70 2.77
N GLY A 281 -11.92 10.39 2.75
CA GLY A 281 -12.88 9.37 2.33
C GLY A 281 -13.08 9.28 0.81
N VAL A 282 -12.36 10.06 0.02
CA VAL A 282 -12.42 10.02 -1.47
C VAL A 282 -11.95 8.67 -1.98
N LYS A 283 -10.94 8.07 -1.33
CA LYS A 283 -10.44 6.75 -1.68
C LYS A 283 -11.55 5.68 -1.68
N ASP A 284 -12.40 5.66 -0.64
CA ASP A 284 -13.49 4.67 -0.54
C ASP A 284 -14.51 4.85 -1.66
N ARG A 285 -14.85 6.11 -1.99
CA ARG A 285 -15.76 6.42 -3.10
C ARG A 285 -15.21 6.00 -4.46
N ILE A 286 -13.91 6.18 -4.67
CA ILE A 286 -13.22 5.72 -5.90
C ILE A 286 -13.26 4.20 -5.98
N THR A 287 -12.93 3.50 -4.90
CA THR A 287 -12.90 2.03 -4.87
C THR A 287 -14.27 1.42 -5.14
N ASP A 288 -15.32 1.98 -4.54
CA ASP A 288 -16.71 1.55 -4.76
C ASP A 288 -17.13 1.77 -6.23
N SER A 289 -16.78 2.93 -6.78
CA SER A 289 -17.13 3.25 -8.18
C SER A 289 -16.41 2.35 -9.20
N LEU A 290 -15.15 1.99 -8.92
CA LEU A 290 -14.32 1.16 -9.81
C LEU A 290 -14.49 -0.35 -9.58
N ASP A 291 -15.21 -0.79 -8.55
CA ASP A 291 -15.40 -2.21 -8.20
C ASP A 291 -15.85 -3.05 -9.40
N GLY A 292 -16.83 -2.57 -10.18
CA GLY A 292 -17.31 -3.28 -11.35
C GLY A 292 -16.26 -3.50 -12.46
N TRP A 293 -15.23 -2.64 -12.56
CA TRP A 293 -14.10 -2.84 -13.48
C TRP A 293 -13.05 -3.77 -12.90
N MET A 294 -12.77 -3.65 -11.60
CA MET A 294 -11.85 -4.54 -10.90
C MET A 294 -12.33 -6.00 -10.93
N ARG A 295 -13.63 -6.24 -10.84
CA ARG A 295 -14.23 -7.59 -10.97
C ARG A 295 -13.96 -8.21 -12.33
N LYS A 296 -13.88 -7.44 -13.42
CA LYS A 296 -13.57 -7.96 -14.76
C LYS A 296 -12.17 -8.55 -14.88
N ILE A 297 -11.23 -8.12 -14.04
CA ILE A 297 -9.86 -8.65 -13.98
C ILE A 297 -9.64 -9.66 -12.85
N GLY A 298 -10.72 -10.04 -12.14
CA GLY A 298 -10.66 -11.03 -11.05
C GLY A 298 -10.26 -10.46 -9.70
N LEU A 299 -10.54 -9.18 -9.50
CA LEU A 299 -10.28 -8.44 -8.26
C LEU A 299 -11.56 -7.75 -7.78
N ASN A 300 -11.59 -7.29 -6.55
CA ASN A 300 -12.65 -6.43 -6.05
C ASN A 300 -12.17 -4.97 -5.93
N GLY A 301 -13.10 -4.02 -5.76
CA GLY A 301 -12.74 -2.60 -5.67
C GLY A 301 -11.75 -2.30 -4.54
N ARG A 302 -11.80 -3.03 -3.43
CA ARG A 302 -10.89 -2.85 -2.29
C ARG A 302 -9.46 -3.30 -2.59
N ASP A 303 -9.26 -4.24 -3.52
CA ASP A 303 -7.94 -4.69 -3.96
C ASP A 303 -7.19 -3.57 -4.74
N LEU A 304 -7.92 -2.53 -5.15
CA LEU A 304 -7.32 -1.31 -5.72
C LEU A 304 -6.38 -0.63 -4.72
N ILE A 305 -6.66 -0.71 -3.42
CA ILE A 305 -5.85 -0.06 -2.37
C ILE A 305 -4.42 -0.58 -2.33
N PRO A 306 -4.17 -1.90 -2.13
CA PRO A 306 -2.81 -2.42 -2.19
C PRO A 306 -2.18 -2.24 -3.58
N TYR A 307 -2.94 -2.34 -4.67
CA TYR A 307 -2.41 -2.08 -6.01
C TYR A 307 -1.87 -0.64 -6.15
N LEU A 308 -2.64 0.35 -5.72
CA LEU A 308 -2.22 1.74 -5.74
C LEU A 308 -1.00 2.00 -4.82
N SER A 309 -0.93 1.34 -3.68
CA SER A 309 0.24 1.40 -2.80
C SER A 309 1.51 0.86 -3.46
N GLY A 310 1.37 -0.01 -4.48
CA GLY A 310 2.47 -0.52 -5.30
C GLY A 310 3.24 0.58 -6.04
N PHE A 311 2.60 1.69 -6.39
CA PHE A 311 3.28 2.84 -7.00
C PHE A 311 4.21 3.58 -6.01
N GLY A 312 4.00 3.42 -4.71
CA GLY A 312 4.98 3.82 -3.69
C GLY A 312 6.06 2.75 -3.51
N CYS A 313 5.66 1.55 -3.06
CA CYS A 313 6.58 0.43 -2.81
C CYS A 313 5.87 -0.92 -2.96
N ASN A 314 6.35 -1.76 -3.88
CA ASN A 314 5.77 -3.09 -4.11
C ASN A 314 5.85 -4.00 -2.88
N VAL A 315 6.88 -3.87 -2.05
CA VAL A 315 7.02 -4.64 -0.81
C VAL A 315 5.89 -4.31 0.17
N VAL A 316 5.64 -3.01 0.39
CA VAL A 316 4.56 -2.53 1.25
C VAL A 316 3.20 -2.97 0.69
N ALA A 317 3.02 -2.86 -0.62
CA ALA A 317 1.81 -3.30 -1.31
C ALA A 317 1.53 -4.79 -1.10
N VAL A 318 2.55 -5.65 -1.22
CA VAL A 318 2.42 -7.10 -0.96
C VAL A 318 1.98 -7.37 0.48
N PHE A 319 2.53 -6.66 1.48
CA PHE A 319 2.05 -6.78 2.86
C PHE A 319 0.60 -6.35 3.01
N GLN A 320 0.20 -5.26 2.37
CA GLN A 320 -1.20 -4.79 2.40
C GLN A 320 -2.18 -5.78 1.77
N THR A 321 -1.73 -6.69 0.86
CA THR A 321 -2.59 -7.74 0.31
C THR A 321 -3.08 -8.75 1.35
N ARG A 322 -2.56 -8.73 2.58
CA ARG A 322 -3.11 -9.51 3.69
C ARG A 322 -4.55 -9.12 4.02
N ALA A 323 -4.91 -7.87 3.73
CA ALA A 323 -6.27 -7.37 3.83
C ALA A 323 -7.17 -7.80 2.65
N CYS A 324 -6.65 -8.38 1.58
CA CYS A 324 -7.44 -8.94 0.49
C CYS A 324 -8.05 -10.29 0.90
N SER A 325 -9.18 -10.65 0.30
CA SER A 325 -9.75 -12.00 0.47
C SER A 325 -8.79 -13.07 -0.05
N SER A 326 -8.89 -14.29 0.48
CA SER A 326 -8.00 -15.40 0.09
C SER A 326 -8.07 -15.69 -1.40
N CYS A 327 -9.26 -15.51 -2.01
CA CYS A 327 -9.47 -15.74 -3.44
C CYS A 327 -8.82 -14.67 -4.33
N THR A 328 -8.75 -13.39 -3.91
CA THR A 328 -8.20 -12.30 -4.72
C THR A 328 -6.73 -11.99 -4.42
N ARG A 329 -6.21 -12.40 -3.28
CA ARG A 329 -4.86 -12.07 -2.81
C ARG A 329 -3.76 -12.41 -3.82
N LYS A 330 -3.79 -13.61 -4.39
CA LYS A 330 -2.80 -14.06 -5.39
C LYS A 330 -2.89 -13.22 -6.67
N SER A 331 -4.11 -12.90 -7.11
CA SER A 331 -4.35 -12.05 -8.27
C SER A 331 -3.90 -10.62 -8.03
N CYS A 332 -4.14 -10.08 -6.83
CA CYS A 332 -3.70 -8.74 -6.44
C CYS A 332 -2.15 -8.64 -6.43
N ILE A 333 -1.46 -9.63 -5.85
CA ILE A 333 0.02 -9.69 -5.89
C ILE A 333 0.53 -9.79 -7.34
N SER A 334 -0.13 -10.57 -8.19
CA SER A 334 0.22 -10.68 -9.61
C SER A 334 0.08 -9.33 -10.32
N LEU A 335 -1.00 -8.58 -10.05
CA LEU A 335 -1.19 -7.23 -10.60
C LEU A 335 -0.14 -6.23 -10.08
N ILE A 336 0.16 -6.25 -8.77
CA ILE A 336 1.18 -5.39 -8.16
C ILE A 336 2.55 -5.64 -8.78
N THR A 337 2.98 -6.89 -8.88
CA THR A 337 4.34 -7.23 -9.32
C THR A 337 4.59 -6.93 -10.79
N PHE A 338 3.57 -6.98 -11.65
CA PHE A 338 3.70 -6.69 -13.08
C PHE A 338 3.19 -5.29 -13.44
N GLY A 339 2.04 -4.91 -12.94
CA GLY A 339 1.28 -3.75 -13.42
C GLY A 339 1.48 -2.47 -12.63
N SER A 340 2.26 -2.46 -11.54
CA SER A 340 2.60 -1.24 -10.82
C SER A 340 4.08 -0.88 -10.96
N ALA A 341 4.36 0.42 -10.97
CA ALA A 341 5.70 0.98 -10.96
C ALA A 341 6.00 1.54 -9.57
N CYS A 342 6.93 0.95 -8.82
CA CYS A 342 7.33 1.51 -7.53
C CYS A 342 8.05 2.85 -7.71
N SER A 343 8.17 3.65 -6.64
CA SER A 343 8.80 4.98 -6.68
C SER A 343 10.21 4.98 -7.29
N TYR A 344 10.99 3.94 -7.02
CA TYR A 344 12.31 3.77 -7.62
C TYR A 344 12.24 3.53 -9.13
N GLN A 345 11.28 2.72 -9.58
CA GLN A 345 11.04 2.46 -10.99
C GLN A 345 10.50 3.72 -11.70
N ILE A 346 9.59 4.46 -11.07
CA ILE A 346 9.08 5.74 -11.57
C ILE A 346 10.23 6.74 -11.71
N GLY A 347 11.04 6.92 -10.66
CA GLY A 347 12.18 7.82 -10.68
C GLY A 347 13.18 7.46 -11.77
N ALA A 348 13.58 6.18 -11.86
CA ALA A 348 14.52 5.72 -12.87
C ALA A 348 13.99 5.89 -14.30
N SER A 349 12.75 5.50 -14.57
CA SER A 349 12.14 5.63 -15.90
C SER A 349 11.98 7.10 -16.32
N LEU A 350 11.56 7.97 -15.40
CA LEU A 350 11.49 9.43 -15.66
C LEU A 350 12.87 10.02 -15.95
N SER A 351 13.89 9.64 -15.16
CA SER A 351 15.27 10.06 -15.36
C SER A 351 15.78 9.66 -16.75
N ILE A 352 15.59 8.40 -17.13
CA ILE A 352 16.02 7.88 -18.46
C ILE A 352 15.29 8.61 -19.60
N PHE A 353 13.96 8.72 -19.55
CA PHE A 353 13.21 9.42 -20.58
C PHE A 353 13.55 10.91 -20.66
N SER A 354 13.87 11.55 -19.53
CA SER A 354 14.31 12.94 -19.47
C SER A 354 15.69 13.11 -20.09
N SER A 355 16.68 12.30 -19.70
CA SER A 355 18.05 12.36 -20.23
C SER A 355 18.12 12.04 -21.73
N ALA A 356 17.18 11.20 -22.21
CA ALA A 356 17.01 10.93 -23.63
C ALA A 356 16.26 12.03 -24.41
N GLY A 357 15.82 13.09 -23.76
CA GLY A 357 15.04 14.18 -24.38
C GLY A 357 13.59 13.85 -24.69
N HIS A 358 13.05 12.72 -24.20
CA HIS A 358 11.70 12.24 -24.50
C HIS A 358 10.85 11.97 -23.24
N PRO A 359 10.67 12.92 -22.30
CA PRO A 359 9.95 12.70 -21.05
C PRO A 359 8.48 12.30 -21.25
N TRP A 360 7.87 12.67 -22.37
CA TRP A 360 6.50 12.31 -22.73
C TRP A 360 6.27 10.80 -22.88
N LEU A 361 7.31 10.01 -23.15
CA LEU A 361 7.24 8.54 -23.24
C LEU A 361 6.83 7.88 -21.91
N PHE A 362 6.95 8.58 -20.79
CA PHE A 362 6.55 8.06 -19.50
C PHE A 362 5.04 7.76 -19.41
N VAL A 363 4.20 8.61 -20.03
CA VAL A 363 2.75 8.42 -20.00
C VAL A 363 2.32 7.14 -20.73
N PRO A 364 2.67 6.93 -22.02
CA PRO A 364 2.32 5.68 -22.70
C PRO A 364 2.96 4.45 -22.04
N TYR A 365 4.17 4.58 -21.49
CA TYR A 365 4.82 3.51 -20.71
C TYR A 365 3.95 3.09 -19.52
N LEU A 366 3.50 4.05 -18.70
CA LEU A 366 2.69 3.77 -17.52
C LEU A 366 1.33 3.16 -17.89
N LEU A 367 0.67 3.70 -18.92
CA LEU A 367 -0.60 3.17 -19.41
C LEU A 367 -0.45 1.72 -19.92
N LEU A 368 0.59 1.44 -20.68
CA LEU A 368 0.86 0.10 -21.19
C LEU A 368 1.16 -0.89 -20.05
N LEU A 369 1.93 -0.47 -19.04
CA LEU A 369 2.20 -1.26 -17.85
C LEU A 369 0.91 -1.67 -17.13
N MET A 370 -0.02 -0.72 -16.95
CA MET A 370 -1.31 -0.97 -16.31
C MET A 370 -2.20 -1.91 -17.16
N ILE A 371 -2.28 -1.69 -18.47
CA ILE A 371 -3.12 -2.50 -19.39
C ILE A 371 -2.59 -3.93 -19.46
N VAL A 372 -1.28 -4.10 -19.71
CA VAL A 372 -0.68 -5.44 -19.79
C VAL A 372 -0.70 -6.13 -18.43
N GLY A 373 -0.50 -5.40 -17.33
CA GLY A 373 -0.64 -5.92 -15.98
C GLY A 373 -2.05 -6.46 -15.68
N ALA A 374 -3.09 -5.75 -16.11
CA ALA A 374 -4.47 -6.21 -15.98
C ALA A 374 -4.72 -7.49 -16.82
N TRP A 375 -4.22 -7.54 -18.06
CA TRP A 375 -4.30 -8.71 -18.91
C TRP A 375 -3.51 -9.90 -18.35
N HIS A 376 -2.28 -9.67 -17.89
CA HIS A 376 -1.47 -10.66 -17.21
C HIS A 376 -2.23 -11.29 -16.05
N THR A 377 -2.80 -10.46 -15.17
CA THR A 377 -3.55 -10.93 -14.01
C THR A 377 -4.75 -11.76 -14.42
N ARG A 378 -5.54 -11.29 -15.40
CA ARG A 378 -6.72 -12.00 -15.89
C ARG A 378 -6.39 -13.34 -16.54
N ILE A 379 -5.34 -13.41 -17.38
CA ILE A 379 -4.96 -14.64 -18.10
C ILE A 379 -4.47 -15.71 -17.11
N TRP A 380 -3.59 -15.34 -16.20
CA TRP A 380 -2.92 -16.30 -15.32
C TRP A 380 -3.73 -16.68 -14.08
N ASN A 381 -4.75 -15.91 -13.70
CA ASN A 381 -5.56 -16.16 -12.50
C ASN A 381 -7.06 -16.32 -12.79
N ARG A 382 -7.41 -16.85 -13.95
CA ARG A 382 -8.80 -16.99 -14.45
C ARG A 382 -9.75 -17.74 -13.49
N LYS A 383 -9.24 -18.68 -12.69
CA LYS A 383 -10.06 -19.44 -11.72
C LYS A 383 -10.56 -18.59 -10.54
N SER A 384 -9.86 -17.54 -10.17
CA SER A 384 -10.23 -16.62 -9.07
C SER A 384 -11.42 -15.71 -9.40
N THR A 385 -11.81 -15.59 -10.66
CA THR A 385 -12.90 -14.70 -11.09
C THR A 385 -14.31 -15.21 -10.77
N MET A 386 -14.47 -16.49 -10.42
CA MET A 386 -15.80 -17.12 -10.22
C MET A 386 -16.34 -17.02 -8.79
N GLU A 387 -15.52 -16.68 -7.79
CA GLU A 387 -15.88 -16.75 -6.38
C GLU A 387 -15.62 -15.41 -5.64
N LEU A 388 -15.93 -14.29 -6.28
CA LEU A 388 -15.72 -12.99 -5.64
C LEU A 388 -16.80 -12.76 -4.56
N PRO A 389 -16.42 -12.50 -3.30
CA PRO A 389 -17.37 -12.21 -2.24
C PRO A 389 -18.15 -10.93 -2.55
N ILE A 390 -19.43 -10.93 -2.16
CA ILE A 390 -20.28 -9.74 -2.25
C ILE A 390 -19.77 -8.74 -1.21
N THR A 391 -19.22 -7.62 -1.68
CA THR A 391 -18.88 -6.50 -0.79
C THR A 391 -20.13 -5.70 -0.48
N TYR A 392 -20.45 -5.54 0.81
CA TYR A 392 -21.49 -4.61 1.22
C TYR A 392 -21.03 -3.18 0.93
N GLU A 393 -21.76 -2.47 0.09
CA GLU A 393 -21.54 -1.04 -0.15
C GLU A 393 -21.84 -0.24 1.11
N THR A 394 -20.83 0.10 1.86
CA THR A 394 -20.95 1.01 3.00
C THR A 394 -20.47 2.38 2.57
N LYS A 395 -21.41 3.25 2.20
CA LYS A 395 -21.10 4.63 1.80
C LYS A 395 -20.47 5.39 2.96
N THR A 396 -19.24 5.83 2.78
CA THR A 396 -18.51 6.65 3.76
C THR A 396 -18.84 8.14 3.59
N PHE A 397 -18.80 8.89 4.69
CA PHE A 397 -18.94 10.36 4.64
C PHE A 397 -17.65 10.98 4.13
N LEU A 398 -17.77 11.95 3.20
CA LEU A 398 -16.64 12.78 2.84
C LEU A 398 -16.31 13.75 3.98
N GLN A 399 -15.04 13.98 4.21
CA GLN A 399 -14.56 14.71 5.37
C GLN A 399 -13.36 15.60 4.99
N VAL A 400 -13.21 16.69 5.72
CA VAL A 400 -11.99 17.51 5.62
C VAL A 400 -10.85 16.72 6.27
N PRO A 401 -9.73 16.50 5.55
CA PRO A 401 -8.58 15.78 6.11
C PRO A 401 -8.00 16.50 7.32
N ARG A 402 -7.72 15.78 8.40
CA ARG A 402 -7.03 16.33 9.55
C ARG A 402 -5.53 16.41 9.27
N TYR A 403 -4.95 17.58 9.45
CA TYR A 403 -3.53 17.83 9.19
C TYR A 403 -2.61 16.86 9.94
N GLU A 404 -2.89 16.59 11.22
CA GLU A 404 -2.10 15.71 12.08
C GLU A 404 -2.07 14.26 11.57
N ALA A 405 -3.24 13.75 11.13
CA ALA A 405 -3.34 12.40 10.59
C ALA A 405 -2.59 12.26 9.24
N VAL A 406 -2.71 13.26 8.39
CA VAL A 406 -1.96 13.32 7.12
C VAL A 406 -0.46 13.38 7.38
N LEU A 407 -0.02 14.28 8.27
CA LEU A 407 1.40 14.43 8.61
C LEU A 407 2.00 13.13 9.17
N TRP A 408 1.26 12.46 10.05
CA TRP A 408 1.70 11.18 10.61
C TRP A 408 1.89 10.11 9.53
N ARG A 409 0.93 9.97 8.60
CA ARG A 409 1.04 9.01 7.49
C ARG A 409 2.24 9.31 6.61
N VAL A 410 2.43 10.57 6.24
CA VAL A 410 3.59 11.00 5.45
C VAL A 410 4.90 10.69 6.19
N LYS A 411 4.98 11.01 7.49
CA LYS A 411 6.14 10.70 8.32
C LYS A 411 6.42 9.20 8.39
N SER A 412 5.37 8.36 8.49
CA SER A 412 5.52 6.90 8.48
C SER A 412 6.08 6.40 7.14
N VAL A 413 5.57 6.89 6.01
CA VAL A 413 6.05 6.52 4.67
C VAL A 413 7.51 6.95 4.48
N VAL A 414 7.86 8.18 4.87
CA VAL A 414 9.25 8.70 4.81
C VAL A 414 10.18 7.87 5.69
N LYS A 415 9.75 7.55 6.92
CA LYS A 415 10.53 6.69 7.84
C LYS A 415 10.78 5.30 7.24
N GLN A 416 9.77 4.68 6.64
CA GLN A 416 9.92 3.39 5.97
C GLN A 416 10.89 3.48 4.80
N PHE A 417 10.80 4.54 3.99
CA PHE A 417 11.72 4.75 2.88
C PHE A 417 13.18 4.88 3.38
N LEU A 418 13.43 5.75 4.35
CA LEU A 418 14.78 6.03 4.82
C LEU A 418 15.39 4.88 5.64
N LEU A 419 14.61 4.24 6.53
CA LEU A 419 15.14 3.24 7.46
C LEU A 419 15.02 1.80 6.99
N GLN A 420 14.13 1.50 6.04
CA GLN A 420 13.94 0.14 5.55
C GLN A 420 14.38 -0.01 4.09
N ALA A 421 13.90 0.87 3.21
CA ALA A 421 14.19 0.73 1.79
C ALA A 421 15.64 1.13 1.44
N MET A 422 16.12 2.28 1.93
CA MET A 422 17.48 2.77 1.62
C MET A 422 18.60 1.85 2.11
N PRO A 423 18.61 1.30 3.34
CA PRO A 423 19.66 0.38 3.76
C PRO A 423 19.72 -0.88 2.91
N ILE A 424 18.56 -1.46 2.57
CA ILE A 424 18.49 -2.62 1.67
C ILE A 424 19.08 -2.26 0.29
N PHE A 425 18.80 -1.05 -0.19
CA PHE A 425 19.39 -0.56 -1.43
C PHE A 425 20.92 -0.54 -1.37
N LEU A 426 21.50 0.07 -0.36
CA LEU A 426 22.96 0.16 -0.23
C LEU A 426 23.60 -1.23 -0.16
N VAL A 427 22.99 -2.18 0.55
CA VAL A 427 23.45 -3.58 0.58
C VAL A 427 23.42 -4.22 -0.81
N ILE A 428 22.38 -3.96 -1.61
CA ILE A 428 22.30 -4.50 -2.99
C ILE A 428 23.36 -3.85 -3.88
N CYS A 429 23.66 -2.56 -3.73
CA CYS A 429 24.75 -1.90 -4.46
C CYS A 429 26.10 -2.57 -4.15
N VAL A 430 26.39 -2.84 -2.87
CA VAL A 430 27.61 -3.59 -2.47
C VAL A 430 27.65 -4.96 -3.12
N ALA A 431 26.55 -5.72 -3.05
CA ALA A 431 26.47 -7.05 -3.65
C ALA A 431 26.68 -7.01 -5.18
N ALA A 432 26.10 -6.01 -5.86
CA ALA A 432 26.28 -5.84 -7.30
C ALA A 432 27.72 -5.44 -7.68
N SER A 433 28.34 -4.54 -6.91
CA SER A 433 29.76 -4.20 -7.11
C SER A 433 30.68 -5.41 -6.88
N LEU A 434 30.35 -6.28 -5.91
CA LEU A 434 31.07 -7.55 -5.71
C LEU A 434 30.92 -8.49 -6.91
N LEU A 435 29.69 -8.63 -7.44
CA LEU A 435 29.42 -9.45 -8.62
C LEU A 435 30.13 -8.91 -9.87
N GLN A 436 30.23 -7.59 -9.99
CA GLN A 436 31.01 -6.92 -11.05
C GLN A 436 32.50 -7.23 -10.91
N LEU A 437 33.04 -7.12 -9.68
CA LEU A 437 34.47 -7.40 -9.42
C LEU A 437 34.86 -8.83 -9.82
N VAL A 438 33.97 -9.79 -9.64
CA VAL A 438 34.18 -11.21 -9.99
C VAL A 438 33.88 -11.50 -11.47
N GLY A 439 33.42 -10.51 -12.26
CA GLY A 439 33.08 -10.68 -13.67
C GLY A 439 31.73 -11.35 -13.94
N VAL A 440 30.90 -11.57 -12.89
CA VAL A 440 29.60 -12.23 -13.04
C VAL A 440 28.62 -11.34 -13.79
N MET A 441 28.67 -10.03 -13.60
CA MET A 441 27.78 -9.09 -14.29
C MET A 441 28.05 -9.06 -15.80
N GLU A 442 29.32 -9.08 -16.22
CA GLU A 442 29.74 -9.16 -17.62
C GLU A 442 29.32 -10.49 -18.25
N TRP A 443 29.50 -11.60 -17.54
CA TRP A 443 29.07 -12.92 -18.00
C TRP A 443 27.55 -12.97 -18.20
N LEU A 444 26.76 -12.48 -17.24
CA LEU A 444 25.31 -12.40 -17.35
C LEU A 444 24.88 -11.51 -18.53
N SER A 445 25.58 -10.40 -18.75
CA SER A 445 25.31 -9.48 -19.86
C SER A 445 25.55 -10.15 -21.21
N GLN A 446 26.66 -10.92 -21.34
CA GLN A 446 26.96 -11.68 -22.55
C GLN A 446 25.91 -12.75 -22.85
N VAL A 447 25.44 -13.46 -21.82
CA VAL A 447 24.39 -14.49 -21.95
C VAL A 447 23.03 -13.86 -22.32
N ALA A 448 22.72 -12.68 -21.79
CA ALA A 448 21.47 -11.99 -22.08
C ALA A 448 21.45 -11.30 -23.46
N THR A 449 22.60 -10.85 -23.96
CA THR A 449 22.71 -10.08 -25.20
C THR A 449 21.99 -10.73 -26.41
N PRO A 450 22.13 -12.03 -26.73
CA PRO A 450 21.43 -12.63 -27.87
C PRO A 450 19.90 -12.54 -27.74
N VAL A 451 19.37 -12.67 -26.53
CA VAL A 451 17.94 -12.53 -26.28
C VAL A 451 17.49 -11.07 -26.43
N LEU A 452 18.30 -10.12 -25.96
CA LEU A 452 18.02 -8.69 -26.06
C LEU A 452 18.05 -8.20 -27.52
N GLN A 453 18.97 -8.74 -28.33
CA GLN A 453 19.05 -8.41 -29.76
C GLN A 453 17.78 -8.80 -30.54
N LEU A 454 17.03 -9.83 -30.12
CA LEU A 454 15.73 -10.16 -30.70
C LEU A 454 14.71 -9.02 -30.55
N PHE A 455 14.87 -8.17 -29.55
CA PHE A 455 14.05 -6.98 -29.28
C PHE A 455 14.73 -5.70 -29.80
N GLN A 456 15.78 -5.80 -30.61
CA GLN A 456 16.59 -4.67 -31.11
C GLN A 456 17.19 -3.79 -29.98
N ILE A 457 17.44 -4.39 -28.83
CA ILE A 457 18.07 -3.75 -27.69
C ILE A 457 19.60 -3.89 -27.84
N PRO A 458 20.36 -2.78 -27.84
CA PRO A 458 21.81 -2.83 -27.93
C PRO A 458 22.46 -3.52 -26.73
N ALA A 459 23.60 -4.17 -26.95
CA ALA A 459 24.34 -4.88 -25.90
C ALA A 459 24.70 -3.98 -24.69
N GLY A 460 24.95 -2.69 -24.93
CA GLY A 460 25.23 -1.72 -23.87
C GLY A 460 24.12 -1.55 -22.82
N ALA A 461 22.87 -1.93 -23.14
CA ALA A 461 21.78 -1.88 -22.18
C ALA A 461 21.64 -3.17 -21.33
N ALA A 462 22.41 -4.23 -21.63
CA ALA A 462 22.28 -5.52 -20.97
C ALA A 462 22.54 -5.45 -19.45
N SER A 463 23.61 -4.75 -19.05
CA SER A 463 23.99 -4.61 -17.64
C SER A 463 22.89 -3.92 -16.81
N SER A 464 22.29 -2.86 -17.33
CA SER A 464 21.23 -2.12 -16.65
C SER A 464 19.93 -2.92 -16.56
N ILE A 465 19.57 -3.71 -17.60
CA ILE A 465 18.41 -4.61 -17.57
C ILE A 465 18.63 -5.71 -16.52
N ILE A 466 19.80 -6.32 -16.46
CA ILE A 466 20.14 -7.35 -15.47
C ILE A 466 20.11 -6.77 -14.07
N PHE A 467 20.69 -5.59 -13.85
CA PHE A 467 20.66 -4.95 -12.54
C PHE A 467 19.22 -4.57 -12.13
N SER A 468 18.36 -4.24 -13.08
CA SER A 468 16.94 -3.98 -12.78
C SER A 468 16.16 -5.22 -12.33
N ILE A 469 16.68 -6.45 -12.53
CA ILE A 469 16.17 -7.67 -11.90
C ILE A 469 16.46 -7.65 -10.41
N LEU A 470 17.64 -7.23 -10.01
CA LEU A 470 18.00 -7.08 -8.60
C LEU A 470 17.20 -5.93 -7.99
N ARG A 471 17.15 -4.80 -8.70
CA ARG A 471 16.45 -3.59 -8.27
C ARG A 471 15.96 -2.75 -9.45
N LYS A 472 14.75 -2.22 -9.35
CA LYS A 472 14.05 -1.51 -10.44
C LYS A 472 14.68 -0.18 -10.85
N ASP A 473 15.51 0.43 -10.03
CA ASP A 473 16.32 1.61 -10.38
C ASP A 473 17.65 1.29 -11.06
N GLY A 474 17.93 0.02 -11.34
CA GLY A 474 19.09 -0.40 -12.13
C GLY A 474 19.20 0.25 -13.50
N LEU A 475 18.08 0.74 -14.03
CA LEU A 475 18.07 1.55 -15.26
C LEU A 475 18.90 2.83 -15.16
N LEU A 476 19.10 3.40 -13.94
CA LEU A 476 19.89 4.62 -13.75
C LEU A 476 21.36 4.48 -14.19
N ILE A 477 21.86 3.25 -14.31
CA ILE A 477 23.21 2.99 -14.86
C ILE A 477 23.35 3.59 -16.28
N LEU A 478 22.28 3.60 -17.07
CA LEU A 478 22.31 4.18 -18.43
C LEU A 478 22.56 5.69 -18.44
N ASN A 479 22.37 6.39 -17.32
CA ASN A 479 22.61 7.83 -17.20
C ASN A 479 24.05 8.18 -16.81
N GLN A 480 24.89 7.21 -16.45
CA GLN A 480 26.21 7.49 -15.86
C GLN A 480 27.23 8.00 -16.87
N THR A 481 27.01 7.77 -18.18
CA THR A 481 27.82 8.27 -19.28
C THR A 481 27.30 9.61 -19.85
N GLU A 482 26.87 10.53 -18.98
CA GLU A 482 26.29 11.84 -19.37
C GLU A 482 25.11 11.74 -20.36
N GLY A 483 24.50 10.56 -20.47
CA GLY A 483 23.39 10.31 -21.39
C GLY A 483 23.79 10.12 -22.86
N GLU A 484 25.08 10.12 -23.22
CA GLU A 484 25.53 9.93 -24.61
C GLU A 484 24.97 8.64 -25.22
N PHE A 485 25.01 7.54 -24.47
CA PHE A 485 24.44 6.27 -24.92
C PHE A 485 22.94 6.39 -25.23
N LEU A 486 22.18 7.06 -24.35
CA LEU A 486 20.74 7.23 -24.51
C LEU A 486 20.40 8.13 -25.72
N GLN A 487 21.22 9.15 -26.01
CA GLN A 487 21.03 10.03 -27.16
C GLN A 487 21.31 9.31 -28.51
N SER A 488 22.07 8.25 -28.48
CA SER A 488 22.32 7.41 -29.67
C SER A 488 21.16 6.47 -30.01
N LEU A 489 20.19 6.30 -29.09
CA LEU A 489 19.08 5.38 -29.24
C LEU A 489 17.83 6.06 -29.81
N SER A 490 17.06 5.31 -30.59
CA SER A 490 15.74 5.78 -31.01
C SER A 490 14.76 5.81 -29.83
N PRO A 491 13.74 6.69 -29.85
CA PRO A 491 12.69 6.73 -28.82
C PRO A 491 12.03 5.37 -28.57
N GLY A 492 11.86 4.57 -29.64
CA GLY A 492 11.31 3.22 -29.56
C GLY A 492 12.23 2.25 -28.82
N GLN A 493 13.54 2.30 -29.06
CA GLN A 493 14.51 1.47 -28.33
C GLN A 493 14.55 1.83 -26.86
N ILE A 494 14.56 3.12 -26.51
CA ILE A 494 14.54 3.59 -25.13
C ILE A 494 13.27 3.09 -24.42
N PHE A 495 12.11 3.22 -25.08
CA PHE A 495 10.84 2.74 -24.56
C PHE A 495 10.88 1.22 -24.31
N THR A 496 11.40 0.44 -25.26
CA THR A 496 11.51 -1.01 -25.16
C THR A 496 12.44 -1.44 -24.02
N ILE A 497 13.59 -0.78 -23.87
CA ILE A 497 14.55 -1.02 -22.79
C ILE A 497 13.88 -0.78 -21.42
N VAL A 498 13.25 0.39 -21.25
CA VAL A 498 12.58 0.76 -19.98
C VAL A 498 11.43 -0.19 -19.67
N TYR A 499 10.63 -0.55 -20.68
CA TYR A 499 9.51 -1.46 -20.50
C TYR A 499 9.98 -2.88 -20.12
N LEU A 500 10.95 -3.45 -20.84
CA LEU A 500 11.48 -4.79 -20.53
C LEU A 500 12.12 -4.84 -19.14
N ALA A 501 12.99 -3.90 -18.82
CA ALA A 501 13.63 -3.83 -17.50
C ALA A 501 12.60 -3.70 -16.35
N SER A 502 11.51 -2.99 -16.61
CA SER A 502 10.43 -2.79 -15.65
C SER A 502 9.59 -4.03 -15.43
N THR A 503 9.33 -4.80 -16.50
CA THR A 503 8.32 -5.89 -16.48
C THR A 503 8.93 -7.29 -16.39
N LEU A 504 10.21 -7.49 -16.72
CA LEU A 504 10.84 -8.81 -16.79
C LEU A 504 10.65 -9.63 -15.51
N THR A 505 10.92 -9.03 -14.36
CA THR A 505 10.64 -9.62 -13.04
C THR A 505 10.25 -8.54 -12.05
N ALA A 506 9.61 -8.88 -10.93
CA ALA A 506 9.58 -7.99 -9.77
C ALA A 506 11.00 -7.90 -9.17
N CYS A 507 11.31 -6.82 -8.42
CA CYS A 507 12.62 -6.72 -7.77
C CYS A 507 12.82 -7.85 -6.76
N LEU A 508 14.08 -8.21 -6.52
CA LEU A 508 14.45 -9.32 -5.64
C LEU A 508 13.83 -9.21 -4.23
N VAL A 509 13.77 -8.00 -3.68
CA VAL A 509 13.16 -7.75 -2.35
C VAL A 509 11.66 -8.06 -2.36
N THR A 510 10.95 -7.68 -3.44
CA THR A 510 9.53 -8.01 -3.60
C THR A 510 9.32 -9.51 -3.73
N LEU A 511 10.12 -10.21 -4.56
CA LEU A 511 10.05 -11.66 -4.71
C LEU A 511 10.33 -12.40 -3.40
N TRP A 512 11.30 -11.92 -2.63
CA TRP A 512 11.58 -12.45 -1.30
C TRP A 512 10.40 -12.27 -0.34
N THR A 513 9.74 -11.11 -0.41
CA THR A 513 8.53 -10.84 0.39
C THR A 513 7.38 -11.75 -0.03
N VAL A 514 7.13 -11.90 -1.33
CA VAL A 514 6.12 -12.83 -1.86
C VAL A 514 6.41 -14.26 -1.42
N ARG A 515 7.69 -14.69 -1.42
CA ARG A 515 8.10 -16.01 -0.90
C ARG A 515 7.74 -16.18 0.57
N LYS A 516 8.00 -15.18 1.40
CA LYS A 516 7.65 -15.22 2.84
C LYS A 516 6.15 -15.29 3.06
N GLU A 517 5.36 -14.62 2.21
CA GLU A 517 3.91 -14.50 2.35
C GLU A 517 3.12 -15.70 1.79
N LEU A 518 3.53 -16.24 0.65
CA LEU A 518 2.79 -17.26 -0.10
C LEU A 518 3.61 -18.50 -0.46
N GLY A 519 4.85 -18.57 0.01
CA GLY A 519 5.73 -19.71 -0.21
C GLY A 519 6.52 -19.67 -1.52
N TRP A 520 7.51 -20.58 -1.62
CA TRP A 520 8.47 -20.62 -2.72
C TRP A 520 7.84 -20.99 -4.06
N GLN A 521 6.92 -21.95 -4.06
CA GLN A 521 6.26 -22.42 -5.28
C GLN A 521 5.47 -21.29 -5.97
N PHE A 522 4.73 -20.48 -5.18
CA PHE A 522 3.99 -19.36 -5.74
C PHE A 522 4.93 -18.27 -6.27
N SER A 523 6.00 -17.92 -5.53
CA SER A 523 6.96 -16.89 -5.95
C SER A 523 7.64 -17.26 -7.28
N LEU A 524 8.08 -18.51 -7.44
CA LEU A 524 8.69 -19.00 -8.69
C LEU A 524 7.68 -19.02 -9.85
N SER A 525 6.48 -19.55 -9.60
CA SER A 525 5.42 -19.59 -10.60
C SER A 525 5.04 -18.17 -11.07
N LEU A 526 4.95 -17.22 -10.14
CA LEU A 526 4.69 -15.81 -10.43
C LEU A 526 5.78 -15.22 -11.32
N THR A 527 7.05 -15.43 -10.96
CA THR A 527 8.20 -14.94 -11.73
C THR A 527 8.21 -15.52 -13.14
N GLY A 528 8.00 -16.84 -13.30
CA GLY A 528 7.96 -17.47 -14.62
C GLY A 528 6.84 -16.92 -15.50
N LYS A 529 5.62 -16.75 -14.95
CA LYS A 529 4.49 -16.14 -15.65
C LYS A 529 4.78 -14.68 -16.05
N GLN A 530 5.46 -13.93 -15.18
CA GLN A 530 5.84 -12.55 -15.42
C GLN A 530 6.86 -12.45 -16.55
N VAL A 531 7.91 -13.27 -16.55
CA VAL A 531 8.91 -13.33 -17.61
C VAL A 531 8.26 -13.64 -18.97
N ILE A 532 7.40 -14.66 -19.04
CA ILE A 532 6.71 -15.03 -20.29
C ILE A 532 5.87 -13.86 -20.81
N THR A 533 5.07 -13.24 -19.96
CA THR A 533 4.22 -12.11 -20.38
C THR A 533 5.08 -10.91 -20.81
N SER A 534 6.16 -10.63 -20.09
CA SER A 534 7.08 -9.53 -20.41
C SER A 534 7.75 -9.72 -21.77
N LEU A 535 8.29 -10.91 -22.06
CA LEU A 535 8.92 -11.20 -23.34
C LEU A 535 7.92 -11.12 -24.51
N ILE A 536 6.72 -11.68 -24.34
CA ILE A 536 5.67 -11.61 -25.38
C ILE A 536 5.25 -10.15 -25.63
N SER A 537 4.96 -9.39 -24.57
CA SER A 537 4.53 -8.00 -24.71
C SER A 537 5.65 -7.10 -25.27
N THR A 538 6.91 -7.33 -24.87
CA THR A 538 8.06 -6.61 -25.44
C THR A 538 8.21 -6.92 -26.93
N GLY A 539 8.07 -8.18 -27.33
CA GLY A 539 8.09 -8.56 -28.76
C GLY A 539 7.00 -7.86 -29.58
N LEU A 540 5.79 -7.79 -29.04
CA LEU A 540 4.68 -7.05 -29.69
C LEU A 540 5.00 -5.55 -29.80
N ILE A 541 5.53 -4.94 -28.75
CA ILE A 541 5.96 -3.52 -28.76
C ILE A 541 7.01 -3.29 -29.85
N THR A 542 8.05 -4.13 -29.89
CA THR A 542 9.12 -4.02 -30.88
C THR A 542 8.59 -4.14 -32.32
N LEU A 543 7.67 -5.07 -32.57
CA LEU A 543 7.00 -5.20 -33.86
C LEU A 543 6.20 -3.95 -34.22
N PHE A 544 5.46 -3.38 -33.24
CA PHE A 544 4.62 -2.20 -33.50
C PHE A 544 5.42 -0.92 -33.75
N ILE A 545 6.61 -0.80 -33.14
CA ILE A 545 7.50 0.36 -33.32
C ILE A 545 8.20 0.30 -34.69
N ASN A 546 8.37 -0.89 -35.26
CA ASN A 546 9.03 -1.10 -36.55
C ASN A 546 8.06 -1.11 -37.75
N LEU A 547 6.74 -1.08 -37.50
CA LEU A 547 5.71 -0.84 -38.50
C LEU A 547 5.44 0.65 -38.68
#